data_9ce2b5dda6a20a0e886c44e2655cd7a2
#
_entry.id   9ce2b5dda6a20a0e886c44e2655cd7a2
#
_cell.length_a   1.000
_cell.length_b   1.000
_cell.length_c   1.000
_cell.angle_alpha   90.00
_cell.angle_beta   90.00
_cell.angle_gamma   90.00
#
_symmetry.space_group_name_H-M   'P 1'
#
loop_
_entity.id
_entity.type
_entity.pdbx_description
1 polymer ?
#
loop_
_entity_poly.entity_id
_entity_poly.type
_entity_poly.pdbx_seq_one_letter_code
_entity_poly.pdbx_strand_id
1 'polypeptide(L)'
;MLNIIARIIAILAVFLTLSTPVVAEQLQSILDRGEVAIGVPENFPPFGSVGKDFEHEGYDVDVAGLIAKDLGVKLKVVPLTSKQRIPFLSSGKVDLVISSMGANPKRAKSIWFSSAYAPFFSGAYARQGVNVSNYGDLKNYKVGVTGGTLQELTLTDKAPNGTDIVRFGDNAANISAFVAGQTDVLITGNVVAARVISENPGKKIEPKFIMRDSPCFIGVRQGETNMLQWVNVFILHKTLGGELNELSMKWFGQPLPPLPSL
;
A
#
# COMPACT_ATOMS: atom_id res chain seq x y z
N MET A 1 -24.64 -5.79 63.60
CA MET A 1 -23.40 -5.22 63.13
C MET A 1 -22.68 -6.10 62.04
N LEU A 2 -22.53 -7.40 62.28
CA LEU A 2 -21.84 -8.32 61.38
C LEU A 2 -22.44 -8.33 59.96
N ASN A 3 -23.78 -8.31 59.82
CA ASN A 3 -24.48 -8.32 58.53
C ASN A 3 -24.37 -7.01 57.73
N ILE A 4 -24.10 -5.88 58.37
CA ILE A 4 -23.91 -4.59 57.70
C ILE A 4 -22.49 -4.51 57.15
N ILE A 5 -21.49 -4.97 57.91
CA ILE A 5 -20.09 -5.03 57.49
C ILE A 5 -19.93 -5.98 56.30
N ALA A 6 -20.56 -7.15 56.31
CA ALA A 6 -20.54 -8.11 55.18
C ALA A 6 -21.17 -7.54 53.89
N ARG A 7 -22.23 -6.73 53.99
CA ARG A 7 -22.86 -6.06 52.83
C ARG A 7 -21.99 -4.93 52.27
N ILE A 8 -21.29 -4.18 53.14
CA ILE A 8 -20.37 -3.12 52.69
C ILE A 8 -19.16 -3.73 52.00
N ILE A 9 -18.60 -4.82 52.48
CA ILE A 9 -17.49 -5.55 51.84
C ILE A 9 -17.93 -6.14 50.51
N ALA A 10 -19.14 -6.68 50.39
CA ALA A 10 -19.66 -7.20 49.12
C ALA A 10 -19.88 -6.09 48.06
N ILE A 11 -20.29 -4.88 48.47
CA ILE A 11 -20.47 -3.74 47.56
C ILE A 11 -19.09 -3.19 47.10
N LEU A 12 -18.10 -3.15 48.03
CA LEU A 12 -16.74 -2.72 47.67
C LEU A 12 -16.04 -3.71 46.71
N ALA A 13 -16.30 -5.03 46.86
CA ALA A 13 -15.74 -6.07 45.98
C ALA A 13 -16.30 -6.00 44.55
N VAL A 14 -17.55 -5.56 44.36
CA VAL A 14 -18.17 -5.39 43.05
C VAL A 14 -17.59 -4.18 42.31
N PHE A 15 -17.12 -3.15 43.00
CA PHE A 15 -16.48 -1.98 42.39
C PHE A 15 -15.01 -2.23 41.92
N LEU A 16 -14.34 -3.28 42.41
CA LEU A 16 -12.95 -3.59 42.05
C LEU A 16 -12.82 -4.42 40.79
N THR A 17 -13.89 -4.90 40.15
CA THR A 17 -13.82 -5.83 39.04
C THR A 17 -14.13 -5.23 37.67
N LEU A 18 -14.33 -3.90 37.55
CA LEU A 18 -14.64 -3.22 36.28
C LEU A 18 -13.48 -2.40 35.72
N SER A 19 -12.23 -2.73 36.07
CA SER A 19 -11.08 -2.23 35.34
C SER A 19 -10.95 -3.04 34.04
N THR A 20 -11.78 -2.72 33.04
CA THR A 20 -11.44 -3.14 31.66
C THR A 20 -10.09 -2.53 31.34
N PRO A 21 -9.11 -3.32 30.89
CA PRO A 21 -7.86 -2.73 30.41
C PRO A 21 -8.23 -1.76 29.28
N VAL A 22 -8.02 -0.49 29.50
CA VAL A 22 -8.04 0.51 28.42
C VAL A 22 -6.85 0.15 27.54
N VAL A 23 -7.11 -0.61 26.48
CA VAL A 23 -6.11 -0.79 25.43
C VAL A 23 -5.89 0.61 24.86
N ALA A 24 -4.69 1.15 25.04
CA ALA A 24 -4.34 2.44 24.48
C ALA A 24 -4.59 2.38 22.97
N GLU A 25 -5.43 3.28 22.46
CA GLU A 25 -5.69 3.37 21.02
C GLU A 25 -4.37 3.62 20.26
N GLN A 26 -4.25 3.07 19.08
CA GLN A 26 -3.01 3.13 18.29
C GLN A 26 -2.48 4.57 18.14
N LEU A 27 -3.36 5.53 17.85
CA LEU A 27 -2.98 6.94 17.71
C LEU A 27 -2.32 7.46 19.00
N GLN A 28 -2.93 7.25 20.15
CA GLN A 28 -2.36 7.69 21.44
C GLN A 28 -1.02 6.99 21.72
N SER A 29 -0.94 5.69 21.47
CA SER A 29 0.30 4.92 21.62
C SER A 29 1.45 5.45 20.75
N ILE A 30 1.17 5.89 19.53
CA ILE A 30 2.16 6.53 18.63
C ILE A 30 2.63 7.86 19.23
N LEU A 31 1.71 8.71 19.71
CA LEU A 31 2.03 10.01 20.29
C LEU A 31 2.87 9.85 21.56
N ASP A 32 2.49 8.94 22.46
CA ASP A 32 3.20 8.68 23.72
C ASP A 32 4.62 8.12 23.49
N ARG A 33 4.78 7.28 22.48
CA ARG A 33 6.07 6.68 22.07
C ARG A 33 6.96 7.66 21.32
N GLY A 34 6.39 8.72 20.72
CA GLY A 34 7.11 9.71 19.93
C GLY A 34 7.66 9.17 18.60
N GLU A 35 7.14 8.04 18.10
CA GLU A 35 7.57 7.40 16.86
C GLU A 35 6.39 6.72 16.15
N VAL A 36 6.33 6.83 14.82
CA VAL A 36 5.41 6.09 13.95
C VAL A 36 6.19 5.18 13.00
N ALA A 37 5.90 3.88 13.02
CA ALA A 37 6.49 2.89 12.13
C ALA A 37 5.60 2.73 10.88
N ILE A 38 6.11 3.10 9.70
CA ILE A 38 5.33 3.07 8.46
C ILE A 38 5.96 2.12 7.46
N GLY A 39 5.16 1.15 7.00
CA GLY A 39 5.53 0.22 5.94
C GLY A 39 5.45 0.87 4.57
N VAL A 40 6.59 0.93 3.85
CA VAL A 40 6.70 1.51 2.51
C VAL A 40 7.19 0.46 1.49
N PRO A 41 7.06 0.69 0.16
CA PRO A 41 7.61 -0.25 -0.81
C PRO A 41 9.13 -0.34 -0.71
N GLU A 42 9.66 -1.56 -0.70
CA GLU A 42 11.11 -1.81 -0.67
C GLU A 42 11.80 -1.44 -2.00
N ASN A 43 11.19 -1.82 -3.14
CA ASN A 43 11.78 -1.66 -4.47
C ASN A 43 10.70 -1.51 -5.57
N PHE A 44 9.93 -0.45 -5.46
CA PHE A 44 8.86 -0.11 -6.41
C PHE A 44 8.88 1.38 -6.77
N PRO A 45 9.99 1.88 -7.39
CA PRO A 45 10.05 3.27 -7.81
C PRO A 45 8.97 3.59 -8.87
N PRO A 46 8.36 4.78 -8.84
CA PRO A 46 8.70 5.93 -8.01
C PRO A 46 8.01 6.00 -6.63
N PHE A 47 7.31 4.93 -6.18
CA PHE A 47 6.62 4.91 -4.89
C PHE A 47 7.58 4.71 -3.71
N GLY A 48 8.53 3.78 -3.82
CA GLY A 48 9.54 3.53 -2.79
C GLY A 48 10.71 2.73 -3.34
N SER A 49 11.91 3.13 -2.99
CA SER A 49 13.19 2.50 -3.32
C SER A 49 14.28 3.01 -2.38
N VAL A 50 15.46 2.43 -2.50
CA VAL A 50 16.67 2.98 -1.87
C VAL A 50 17.35 3.90 -2.90
N GLY A 51 17.59 5.13 -2.52
CA GLY A 51 18.29 6.13 -3.32
C GLY A 51 19.79 5.92 -3.36
N LYS A 52 20.50 6.84 -4.04
CA LYS A 52 21.97 6.79 -4.19
C LYS A 52 22.71 6.96 -2.85
N ASP A 53 22.08 7.65 -1.91
CA ASP A 53 22.64 7.93 -0.57
C ASP A 53 22.28 6.82 0.44
N PHE A 54 21.77 5.68 -0.04
CA PHE A 54 21.30 4.56 0.77
C PHE A 54 20.09 4.88 1.66
N GLU A 55 19.47 6.05 1.47
CA GLU A 55 18.23 6.44 2.15
C GLU A 55 17.01 5.99 1.35
N HIS A 56 15.90 5.75 2.05
CA HIS A 56 14.64 5.45 1.41
C HIS A 56 14.04 6.70 0.77
N GLU A 57 13.63 6.59 -0.48
CA GLU A 57 13.02 7.67 -1.26
C GLU A 57 11.80 7.19 -2.05
N GLY A 58 10.91 8.10 -2.40
CA GLY A 58 9.73 7.82 -3.23
C GLY A 58 8.48 8.55 -2.72
N TYR A 59 7.44 8.49 -3.54
CA TYR A 59 6.16 9.14 -3.22
C TYR A 59 5.60 8.68 -1.87
N ASP A 60 5.56 7.36 -1.63
CA ASP A 60 5.02 6.78 -0.40
C ASP A 60 5.90 7.11 0.82
N VAL A 61 7.21 7.24 0.64
CA VAL A 61 8.17 7.65 1.68
C VAL A 61 7.95 9.10 2.06
N ASP A 62 7.77 9.99 1.07
CA ASP A 62 7.49 11.40 1.32
C ASP A 62 6.12 11.59 2.01
N VAL A 63 5.09 10.83 1.61
CA VAL A 63 3.78 10.84 2.31
C VAL A 63 3.92 10.37 3.77
N ALA A 64 4.74 9.33 4.01
CA ALA A 64 5.04 8.88 5.37
C ALA A 64 5.75 9.96 6.19
N GLY A 65 6.65 10.72 5.57
CA GLY A 65 7.31 11.88 6.18
C GLY A 65 6.33 12.98 6.57
N LEU A 66 5.36 13.29 5.71
CA LEU A 66 4.31 14.27 6.03
C LEU A 66 3.43 13.81 7.20
N ILE A 67 3.09 12.51 7.29
CA ILE A 67 2.34 11.95 8.42
C ILE A 67 3.12 12.10 9.73
N ALA A 68 4.38 11.71 9.76
CA ALA A 68 5.20 11.82 10.95
C ALA A 68 5.37 13.28 11.41
N LYS A 69 5.55 14.19 10.45
CA LYS A 69 5.62 15.65 10.71
C LYS A 69 4.33 16.17 11.33
N ASP A 70 3.17 15.82 10.78
CA ASP A 70 1.88 16.32 11.27
C ASP A 70 1.47 15.67 12.62
N LEU A 71 1.93 14.43 12.90
CA LEU A 71 1.82 13.81 14.22
C LEU A 71 2.81 14.38 15.25
N GLY A 72 3.84 15.11 14.81
CA GLY A 72 4.89 15.62 15.69
C GLY A 72 5.80 14.53 16.27
N VAL A 73 5.99 13.41 15.55
CA VAL A 73 6.76 12.24 15.98
C VAL A 73 7.87 11.88 14.99
N LYS A 74 8.78 10.99 15.38
CA LYS A 74 9.80 10.45 14.48
C LYS A 74 9.21 9.45 13.50
N LEU A 75 9.68 9.49 12.25
CA LEU A 75 9.37 8.46 11.26
C LEU A 75 10.34 7.29 11.38
N LYS A 76 9.81 6.08 11.50
CA LYS A 76 10.53 4.84 11.29
C LYS A 76 10.05 4.19 10.00
N VAL A 77 10.87 4.28 8.96
CA VAL A 77 10.60 3.64 7.67
C VAL A 77 10.84 2.14 7.78
N VAL A 78 9.88 1.33 7.33
CA VAL A 78 9.99 -0.13 7.28
C VAL A 78 9.75 -0.59 5.84
N PRO A 79 10.81 -1.00 5.10
CA PRO A 79 10.65 -1.47 3.73
C PRO A 79 9.90 -2.81 3.68
N LEU A 80 8.94 -2.92 2.76
CA LEU A 80 8.06 -4.08 2.63
C LEU A 80 7.97 -4.58 1.20
N THR A 81 7.97 -5.90 1.04
CA THR A 81 7.44 -6.55 -0.16
C THR A 81 5.91 -6.52 -0.16
N SER A 82 5.29 -6.73 -1.32
CA SER A 82 3.83 -6.74 -1.44
C SER A 82 3.13 -7.77 -0.55
N LYS A 83 3.77 -8.91 -0.30
CA LYS A 83 3.24 -10.00 0.56
C LYS A 83 3.29 -9.65 2.06
N GLN A 84 4.20 -8.79 2.48
CA GLN A 84 4.41 -8.44 3.89
C GLN A 84 3.44 -7.36 4.40
N ARG A 85 2.82 -6.56 3.52
CA ARG A 85 1.99 -5.40 3.90
C ARG A 85 0.93 -5.73 4.95
N ILE A 86 0.02 -6.66 4.64
CA ILE A 86 -1.08 -7.03 5.53
C ILE A 86 -0.57 -7.75 6.79
N PRO A 87 0.30 -8.78 6.71
CA PRO A 87 0.83 -9.43 7.90
C PRO A 87 1.56 -8.49 8.87
N PHE A 88 2.37 -7.54 8.36
CA PHE A 88 3.10 -6.59 9.22
C PHE A 88 2.16 -5.60 9.90
N LEU A 89 1.15 -5.12 9.18
CA LEU A 89 0.13 -4.24 9.75
C LEU A 89 -0.70 -4.96 10.82
N SER A 90 -1.22 -6.15 10.52
CA SER A 90 -2.08 -6.91 11.43
C SER A 90 -1.35 -7.38 12.69
N SER A 91 -0.05 -7.67 12.59
CA SER A 91 0.79 -8.08 13.73
C SER A 91 1.32 -6.90 14.55
N GLY A 92 1.11 -5.65 14.12
CA GLY A 92 1.65 -4.47 14.80
C GLY A 92 3.14 -4.23 14.59
N LYS A 93 3.78 -4.89 13.62
CA LYS A 93 5.18 -4.58 13.23
C LYS A 93 5.31 -3.20 12.61
N VAL A 94 4.24 -2.72 11.98
CA VAL A 94 4.08 -1.34 11.50
C VAL A 94 2.75 -0.78 11.98
N ASP A 95 2.69 0.53 12.13
CA ASP A 95 1.48 1.24 12.53
C ASP A 95 0.58 1.51 11.33
N LEU A 96 1.17 1.87 10.20
CA LEU A 96 0.49 2.14 8.94
C LEU A 96 1.21 1.44 7.79
N VAL A 97 0.49 1.20 6.71
CA VAL A 97 1.07 0.77 5.43
C VAL A 97 0.78 1.81 4.36
N ILE A 98 1.81 2.46 3.86
CA ILE A 98 1.80 3.38 2.72
C ILE A 98 2.68 2.76 1.65
N SER A 99 2.10 1.89 0.83
CA SER A 99 2.87 1.03 -0.06
C SER A 99 2.12 0.74 -1.35
N SER A 100 1.67 1.80 -2.05
CA SER A 100 0.91 1.73 -3.31
C SER A 100 -0.18 0.65 -3.29
N MET A 101 -0.92 0.55 -2.17
CA MET A 101 -1.80 -0.57 -1.92
C MET A 101 -3.24 -0.30 -2.37
N GLY A 102 -3.71 -1.04 -3.38
CA GLY A 102 -5.11 -1.01 -3.80
C GLY A 102 -6.03 -1.74 -2.82
N ALA A 103 -7.25 -1.19 -2.65
CA ALA A 103 -8.30 -1.78 -1.83
C ALA A 103 -9.13 -2.84 -2.59
N ASN A 104 -9.58 -3.85 -1.89
CA ASN A 104 -10.60 -4.78 -2.34
C ASN A 104 -11.33 -5.45 -1.15
N PRO A 105 -12.54 -6.04 -1.36
CA PRO A 105 -13.32 -6.66 -0.28
C PRO A 105 -12.58 -7.80 0.45
N LYS A 106 -11.71 -8.55 -0.24
CA LYS A 106 -10.94 -9.64 0.38
C LYS A 106 -9.95 -9.09 1.42
N ARG A 107 -9.21 -8.03 1.08
CA ARG A 107 -8.25 -7.37 1.98
C ARG A 107 -8.96 -6.62 3.11
N ALA A 108 -10.13 -6.02 2.83
CA ALA A 108 -10.94 -5.31 3.81
C ALA A 108 -11.48 -6.20 4.95
N LYS A 109 -11.42 -7.53 4.81
CA LYS A 109 -11.68 -8.48 5.91
C LYS A 109 -10.55 -8.52 6.96
N SER A 110 -9.36 -8.02 6.62
CA SER A 110 -8.18 -8.12 7.48
C SER A 110 -7.62 -6.77 7.94
N ILE A 111 -7.83 -5.72 7.16
CA ILE A 111 -7.35 -4.36 7.44
C ILE A 111 -8.39 -3.34 6.98
N TRP A 112 -8.30 -2.13 7.50
CA TRP A 112 -9.05 -0.98 7.00
C TRP A 112 -8.22 -0.15 6.02
N PHE A 113 -8.92 0.59 5.17
CA PHE A 113 -8.33 1.47 4.15
C PHE A 113 -8.77 2.91 4.41
N SER A 114 -7.85 3.85 4.22
CA SER A 114 -8.15 5.29 4.21
C SER A 114 -8.85 5.71 2.93
N SER A 115 -9.17 6.99 2.80
CA SER A 115 -9.39 7.63 1.50
C SER A 115 -8.17 7.42 0.59
N ALA A 116 -8.37 7.49 -0.73
CA ALA A 116 -7.28 7.36 -1.69
C ALA A 116 -6.31 8.55 -1.57
N TYR A 117 -4.99 8.29 -1.68
CA TYR A 117 -3.95 9.33 -1.59
C TYR A 117 -3.10 9.48 -2.87
N ALA A 118 -3.17 8.51 -3.79
CA ALA A 118 -2.44 8.55 -5.05
C ALA A 118 -3.22 7.87 -6.18
N PRO A 119 -3.09 8.36 -7.42
CA PRO A 119 -3.64 7.69 -8.60
C PRO A 119 -2.82 6.45 -8.93
N PHE A 120 -3.49 5.43 -9.39
CA PHE A 120 -2.85 4.23 -9.89
C PHE A 120 -3.82 3.43 -10.75
N PHE A 121 -3.36 2.91 -11.86
CA PHE A 121 -4.05 1.83 -12.54
C PHE A 121 -3.07 0.70 -12.91
N SER A 122 -3.59 -0.50 -12.96
CA SER A 122 -2.85 -1.69 -13.35
C SER A 122 -3.00 -1.93 -14.85
N GLY A 123 -1.92 -2.31 -15.51
CA GLY A 123 -1.92 -2.59 -16.93
C GLY A 123 -1.00 -3.75 -17.31
N ALA A 124 -1.18 -4.22 -18.54
CA ALA A 124 -0.30 -5.12 -19.23
C ALA A 124 0.60 -4.33 -20.17
N TYR A 125 1.90 -4.62 -20.14
CA TYR A 125 2.93 -3.95 -20.94
C TYR A 125 3.78 -5.01 -21.62
N ALA A 126 4.13 -4.80 -22.88
CA ALA A 126 4.95 -5.73 -23.63
C ALA A 126 5.75 -5.01 -24.70
N ARG A 127 6.70 -5.70 -25.32
CA ARG A 127 7.45 -5.17 -26.45
C ARG A 127 6.56 -4.99 -27.67
N GLN A 128 6.92 -4.08 -28.54
CA GLN A 128 6.31 -3.94 -29.86
C GLN A 128 6.31 -5.30 -30.58
N GLY A 129 5.20 -5.63 -31.24
CA GLY A 129 5.02 -6.92 -31.92
C GLY A 129 4.43 -8.04 -31.06
N VAL A 130 4.35 -7.88 -29.74
CA VAL A 130 3.56 -8.78 -28.88
C VAL A 130 2.08 -8.38 -28.96
N ASN A 131 1.24 -9.26 -29.50
CA ASN A 131 -0.18 -8.97 -29.78
C ASN A 131 -1.05 -9.38 -28.61
N VAL A 132 -1.17 -8.48 -27.62
CA VAL A 132 -2.02 -8.64 -26.43
C VAL A 132 -2.90 -7.41 -26.30
N SER A 133 -4.22 -7.58 -26.29
CA SER A 133 -5.21 -6.51 -26.17
C SER A 133 -6.22 -6.72 -25.04
N ASN A 134 -6.26 -7.95 -24.50
CA ASN A 134 -7.17 -8.34 -23.42
C ASN A 134 -6.61 -9.56 -22.65
N TYR A 135 -7.32 -10.00 -21.62
CA TYR A 135 -6.91 -11.16 -20.83
C TYR A 135 -6.84 -12.47 -21.62
N GLY A 136 -7.71 -12.65 -22.63
CA GLY A 136 -7.75 -13.85 -23.46
C GLY A 136 -6.45 -14.12 -24.21
N ASP A 137 -5.81 -13.06 -24.69
CA ASP A 137 -4.58 -13.14 -25.48
C ASP A 137 -3.37 -13.57 -24.64
N LEU A 138 -3.44 -13.39 -23.31
CA LEU A 138 -2.35 -13.73 -22.37
C LEU A 138 -2.00 -15.23 -22.38
N LYS A 139 -2.92 -16.08 -22.80
CA LYS A 139 -2.70 -17.53 -22.89
C LYS A 139 -1.50 -17.91 -23.77
N ASN A 140 -1.16 -17.05 -24.73
CA ASN A 140 -0.12 -17.32 -25.73
C ASN A 140 1.27 -16.81 -25.27
N TYR A 141 1.37 -16.25 -24.06
CA TYR A 141 2.56 -15.54 -23.61
C TYR A 141 2.92 -15.90 -22.18
N LYS A 142 4.21 -15.73 -21.85
CA LYS A 142 4.72 -15.83 -20.51
C LYS A 142 4.53 -14.51 -19.77
N VAL A 143 3.66 -14.49 -18.75
CA VAL A 143 3.18 -13.28 -18.08
C VAL A 143 3.84 -13.13 -16.72
N GLY A 144 4.63 -12.08 -16.53
CA GLY A 144 5.26 -11.74 -15.25
C GLY A 144 4.38 -10.86 -14.37
N VAL A 145 4.24 -11.23 -13.10
CA VAL A 145 3.51 -10.45 -12.09
C VAL A 145 4.15 -10.58 -10.71
N THR A 146 4.06 -9.53 -9.90
CA THR A 146 4.55 -9.55 -8.51
C THR A 146 3.49 -10.20 -7.60
N GLY A 147 3.89 -11.22 -6.85
CA GLY A 147 3.01 -11.92 -5.92
C GLY A 147 2.56 -11.03 -4.75
N GLY A 148 1.32 -11.25 -4.27
CA GLY A 148 0.70 -10.46 -3.18
C GLY A 148 0.14 -9.10 -3.63
N THR A 149 0.24 -8.75 -4.92
CA THR A 149 -0.33 -7.53 -5.48
C THR A 149 -1.81 -7.71 -5.85
N LEU A 150 -2.52 -6.58 -6.04
CA LEU A 150 -3.88 -6.63 -6.57
C LEU A 150 -3.90 -7.05 -8.04
N GLN A 151 -2.83 -6.73 -8.77
CA GLN A 151 -2.60 -7.19 -10.15
C GLN A 151 -2.56 -8.70 -10.24
N GLU A 152 -1.81 -9.36 -9.34
CA GLU A 152 -1.73 -10.83 -9.30
C GLU A 152 -3.09 -11.47 -9.01
N LEU A 153 -3.85 -10.93 -8.05
CA LEU A 153 -5.20 -11.41 -7.74
C LEU A 153 -6.14 -11.28 -8.95
N THR A 154 -6.11 -10.12 -9.62
CA THR A 154 -6.95 -9.87 -10.80
C THR A 154 -6.54 -10.75 -11.99
N LEU A 155 -5.23 -10.91 -12.21
CA LEU A 155 -4.70 -11.78 -13.27
C LEU A 155 -5.09 -13.24 -13.05
N THR A 156 -4.96 -13.73 -11.82
CA THR A 156 -5.35 -15.12 -11.45
C THR A 156 -6.84 -15.40 -11.67
N ASP A 157 -7.69 -14.38 -11.44
CA ASP A 157 -9.15 -14.49 -11.61
C ASP A 157 -9.58 -14.42 -13.07
N LYS A 158 -8.91 -13.58 -13.88
CA LYS A 158 -9.37 -13.23 -15.22
C LYS A 158 -8.59 -13.86 -16.38
N ALA A 159 -7.36 -14.31 -16.15
CA ALA A 159 -6.58 -14.95 -17.21
C ALA A 159 -7.17 -16.33 -17.54
N PRO A 160 -7.16 -16.73 -18.82
CA PRO A 160 -7.59 -18.08 -19.22
C PRO A 160 -6.83 -19.18 -18.49
N ASN A 161 -7.52 -20.30 -18.25
CA ASN A 161 -6.86 -21.49 -17.71
C ASN A 161 -5.68 -21.92 -18.60
N GLY A 162 -4.55 -22.24 -17.96
CA GLY A 162 -3.33 -22.64 -18.66
C GLY A 162 -2.45 -21.48 -19.12
N THR A 163 -2.77 -20.21 -18.75
CA THR A 163 -1.85 -19.09 -18.94
C THR A 163 -0.58 -19.29 -18.10
N ASP A 164 0.59 -19.14 -18.73
CA ASP A 164 1.90 -19.23 -18.03
C ASP A 164 2.14 -17.97 -17.20
N ILE A 165 1.73 -17.97 -15.94
CA ILE A 165 1.86 -16.85 -15.02
C ILE A 165 3.06 -17.06 -14.10
N VAL A 166 4.13 -16.29 -14.30
CA VAL A 166 5.33 -16.28 -13.46
C VAL A 166 5.15 -15.27 -12.33
N ARG A 167 5.14 -15.76 -11.09
CA ARG A 167 4.95 -14.96 -9.88
C ARG A 167 6.30 -14.66 -9.23
N PHE A 168 6.70 -13.40 -9.25
CA PHE A 168 7.93 -12.95 -8.63
C PHE A 168 7.73 -12.58 -7.16
N GLY A 169 8.78 -12.71 -6.35
CA GLY A 169 8.76 -12.38 -4.93
C GLY A 169 8.58 -10.88 -4.65
N ASP A 170 9.16 -10.07 -5.51
CA ASP A 170 9.16 -8.60 -5.42
C ASP A 170 9.06 -7.95 -6.81
N ASN A 171 8.94 -6.62 -6.81
CA ASN A 171 8.73 -5.85 -8.04
C ASN A 171 10.00 -5.76 -8.90
N ALA A 172 11.17 -5.61 -8.29
CA ALA A 172 12.42 -5.50 -9.03
C ALA A 172 12.71 -6.78 -9.81
N ALA A 173 12.49 -7.95 -9.20
CA ALA A 173 12.65 -9.24 -9.87
C ALA A 173 11.68 -9.39 -11.06
N ASN A 174 10.40 -8.98 -10.91
CA ASN A 174 9.44 -9.00 -12.02
C ASN A 174 9.88 -8.09 -13.19
N ILE A 175 10.27 -6.85 -12.90
CA ILE A 175 10.71 -5.89 -13.90
C ILE A 175 11.99 -6.37 -14.58
N SER A 176 12.99 -6.82 -13.81
CA SER A 176 14.26 -7.32 -14.34
C SER A 176 14.08 -8.53 -15.27
N ALA A 177 13.22 -9.49 -14.89
CA ALA A 177 12.89 -10.65 -15.70
C ALA A 177 12.24 -10.24 -17.03
N PHE A 178 11.33 -9.27 -17.00
CA PHE A 178 10.72 -8.74 -18.22
C PHE A 178 11.74 -8.01 -19.12
N VAL A 179 12.56 -7.13 -18.55
CA VAL A 179 13.59 -6.40 -19.31
C VAL A 179 14.62 -7.37 -19.90
N ALA A 180 14.97 -8.44 -19.19
CA ALA A 180 15.87 -9.50 -19.66
C ALA A 180 15.24 -10.45 -20.70
N GLY A 181 13.92 -10.38 -20.94
CA GLY A 181 13.22 -11.24 -21.90
C GLY A 181 12.84 -12.62 -21.35
N GLN A 182 12.86 -12.79 -20.04
CA GLN A 182 12.42 -14.03 -19.38
C GLN A 182 10.88 -14.14 -19.31
N THR A 183 10.18 -13.01 -19.43
CA THR A 183 8.72 -12.92 -19.61
C THR A 183 8.39 -12.02 -20.82
N ASP A 184 7.26 -12.30 -21.46
CA ASP A 184 6.80 -11.57 -22.65
C ASP A 184 5.97 -10.36 -22.28
N VAL A 185 5.18 -10.49 -21.23
CA VAL A 185 4.25 -9.46 -20.72
C VAL A 185 4.58 -9.13 -19.28
N LEU A 186 4.70 -7.84 -19.00
CA LEU A 186 4.85 -7.28 -17.66
C LEU A 186 3.50 -6.80 -17.15
N ILE A 187 3.04 -7.33 -16.04
CA ILE A 187 1.89 -6.81 -15.31
C ILE A 187 2.38 -5.93 -14.17
N THR A 188 2.09 -4.62 -14.25
CA THR A 188 2.51 -3.64 -13.25
C THR A 188 1.62 -2.39 -13.28
N GLY A 189 1.96 -1.37 -12.49
CA GLY A 189 1.27 -0.09 -12.47
C GLY A 189 1.76 0.88 -13.55
N ASN A 190 0.90 1.81 -13.94
CA ASN A 190 1.14 2.78 -15.00
C ASN A 190 2.40 3.62 -14.81
N VAL A 191 2.58 4.25 -13.63
CA VAL A 191 3.74 5.12 -13.38
C VAL A 191 5.05 4.33 -13.32
N VAL A 192 5.00 3.08 -12.81
CA VAL A 192 6.15 2.18 -12.81
C VAL A 192 6.51 1.75 -14.23
N ALA A 193 5.51 1.39 -15.03
CA ALA A 193 5.72 1.04 -16.44
C ALA A 193 6.29 2.23 -17.24
N ALA A 194 5.80 3.46 -17.00
CA ALA A 194 6.33 4.66 -17.64
C ALA A 194 7.83 4.81 -17.35
N ARG A 195 8.26 4.57 -16.11
CA ARG A 195 9.68 4.57 -15.74
C ARG A 195 10.46 3.46 -16.46
N VAL A 196 9.95 2.22 -16.45
CA VAL A 196 10.59 1.09 -17.15
C VAL A 196 10.76 1.39 -18.65
N ILE A 197 9.76 1.99 -19.29
CA ILE A 197 9.81 2.41 -20.69
C ILE A 197 10.89 3.46 -20.91
N SER A 198 10.94 4.50 -20.08
CA SER A 198 11.92 5.60 -20.22
C SER A 198 13.36 5.14 -19.98
N GLU A 199 13.58 4.21 -19.08
CA GLU A 199 14.90 3.64 -18.76
C GLU A 199 15.36 2.61 -19.81
N ASN A 200 14.45 2.09 -20.66
CA ASN A 200 14.74 1.03 -21.64
C ASN A 200 14.24 1.38 -23.06
N PRO A 201 14.61 2.52 -23.65
CA PRO A 201 14.04 2.98 -24.93
C PRO A 201 14.29 2.00 -26.08
N GLY A 202 15.42 1.29 -26.06
CA GLY A 202 15.76 0.28 -27.07
C GLY A 202 14.90 -0.98 -27.05
N LYS A 203 14.16 -1.21 -25.97
CA LYS A 203 13.28 -2.39 -25.84
C LYS A 203 11.91 -2.19 -26.49
N LYS A 204 11.56 -0.96 -26.91
CA LYS A 204 10.28 -0.61 -27.56
C LYS A 204 9.07 -1.17 -26.79
N ILE A 205 9.05 -0.93 -25.49
CA ILE A 205 7.96 -1.37 -24.59
C ILE A 205 6.78 -0.41 -24.75
N GLU A 206 5.58 -0.95 -24.81
CA GLU A 206 4.34 -0.18 -24.98
C GLU A 206 3.22 -0.72 -24.06
N PRO A 207 2.25 0.11 -23.67
CA PRO A 207 1.06 -0.36 -22.99
C PRO A 207 0.21 -1.21 -23.94
N LYS A 208 -0.38 -2.29 -23.42
CA LYS A 208 -1.23 -3.20 -24.18
C LYS A 208 -2.70 -3.05 -23.83
N PHE A 209 -3.05 -3.19 -22.56
CA PHE A 209 -4.40 -2.90 -22.09
C PHE A 209 -4.42 -2.53 -20.59
N ILE A 210 -5.42 -1.77 -20.20
CA ILE A 210 -5.67 -1.43 -18.79
C ILE A 210 -6.43 -2.59 -18.15
N MET A 211 -5.89 -3.12 -17.06
CA MET A 211 -6.53 -4.20 -16.31
C MET A 211 -7.63 -3.68 -15.38
N ARG A 212 -7.34 -2.60 -14.65
CA ARG A 212 -8.28 -1.93 -13.76
C ARG A 212 -7.70 -0.63 -13.17
N ASP A 213 -8.59 0.26 -12.78
CA ASP A 213 -8.26 1.35 -11.86
C ASP A 213 -8.04 0.79 -10.46
N SER A 214 -7.02 1.28 -9.81
CA SER A 214 -6.60 0.77 -8.50
C SER A 214 -5.89 1.87 -7.70
N PRO A 215 -6.59 2.98 -7.36
CA PRO A 215 -5.97 4.04 -6.58
C PRO A 215 -5.33 3.48 -5.30
N CYS A 216 -4.35 4.22 -4.78
CA CYS A 216 -3.60 3.81 -3.61
C CYS A 216 -4.27 4.30 -2.32
N PHE A 217 -4.32 3.45 -1.32
CA PHE A 217 -4.93 3.69 -0.02
C PHE A 217 -3.92 3.37 1.09
N ILE A 218 -3.98 4.11 2.19
CA ILE A 218 -3.20 3.81 3.39
C ILE A 218 -3.91 2.69 4.15
N GLY A 219 -3.14 1.64 4.50
CA GLY A 219 -3.63 0.55 5.34
C GLY A 219 -3.57 0.94 6.82
N VAL A 220 -4.67 0.71 7.52
CA VAL A 220 -4.84 0.90 8.96
C VAL A 220 -5.28 -0.42 9.59
N ARG A 221 -4.83 -0.74 10.79
CA ARG A 221 -5.24 -1.95 11.51
C ARG A 221 -6.74 -1.91 11.80
N GLN A 222 -7.39 -3.06 11.71
CA GLN A 222 -8.81 -3.14 12.08
C GLN A 222 -9.02 -2.78 13.55
N GLY A 223 -10.11 -2.05 13.84
CA GLY A 223 -10.45 -1.58 15.18
C GLY A 223 -9.88 -0.21 15.53
N GLU A 224 -8.88 0.30 14.80
CA GLU A 224 -8.22 1.57 15.10
C GLU A 224 -8.96 2.76 14.46
N THR A 225 -10.18 3.01 14.93
CA THR A 225 -11.08 4.04 14.36
C THR A 225 -10.48 5.43 14.41
N ASN A 226 -9.85 5.82 15.52
CA ASN A 226 -9.26 7.16 15.68
C ASN A 226 -8.07 7.34 14.74
N MET A 227 -7.26 6.30 14.54
CA MET A 227 -6.15 6.35 13.59
C MET A 227 -6.66 6.48 12.15
N LEU A 228 -7.69 5.72 11.77
CA LEU A 228 -8.30 5.83 10.45
C LEU A 228 -8.90 7.21 10.21
N GLN A 229 -9.63 7.74 11.18
CA GLN A 229 -10.22 9.09 11.08
C GLN A 229 -9.13 10.14 10.95
N TRP A 230 -8.07 10.06 11.75
CA TRP A 230 -6.94 10.98 11.66
C TRP A 230 -6.28 10.94 10.28
N VAL A 231 -6.01 9.75 9.75
CA VAL A 231 -5.42 9.56 8.40
C VAL A 231 -6.32 10.15 7.32
N ASN A 232 -7.64 9.98 7.42
CA ASN A 232 -8.57 10.55 6.44
C ASN A 232 -8.58 12.09 6.46
N VAL A 233 -8.55 12.69 7.67
CA VAL A 233 -8.42 14.15 7.82
C VAL A 233 -7.07 14.63 7.29
N PHE A 234 -5.98 13.91 7.55
CA PHE A 234 -4.66 14.20 6.98
C PHE A 234 -4.69 14.21 5.45
N ILE A 235 -5.23 13.17 4.81
CA ILE A 235 -5.32 13.09 3.34
C ILE A 235 -6.14 14.27 2.79
N LEU A 236 -7.30 14.55 3.38
CA LEU A 236 -8.13 15.69 2.98
C LEU A 236 -7.35 17.01 3.09
N HIS A 237 -6.70 17.25 4.22
CA HIS A 237 -5.93 18.47 4.47
C HIS A 237 -4.77 18.62 3.47
N LYS A 238 -3.98 17.57 3.24
CA LYS A 238 -2.87 17.57 2.29
C LYS A 238 -3.30 17.65 0.83
N THR A 239 -4.51 17.19 0.51
CA THR A 239 -5.10 17.37 -0.82
C THR A 239 -5.49 18.84 -1.05
N LEU A 240 -6.19 19.45 -0.08
CA LEU A 240 -6.63 20.84 -0.16
C LEU A 240 -5.46 21.83 -0.05
N GLY A 241 -4.44 21.53 0.74
CA GLY A 241 -3.22 22.31 0.89
C GLY A 241 -2.29 22.26 -0.31
N GLY A 242 -2.44 21.22 -1.16
CA GLY A 242 -1.63 21.06 -2.37
C GLY A 242 -0.39 20.19 -2.21
N GLU A 243 -0.02 19.79 -0.98
CA GLU A 243 1.20 19.00 -0.74
C GLU A 243 1.19 17.65 -1.47
N LEU A 244 0.03 16.96 -1.55
CA LEU A 244 -0.07 15.72 -2.33
C LEU A 244 0.05 15.98 -3.83
N ASN A 245 -0.38 17.14 -4.32
CA ASN A 245 -0.18 17.55 -5.71
C ASN A 245 1.31 17.84 -6.00
N GLU A 246 2.01 18.52 -5.09
CA GLU A 246 3.46 18.75 -5.20
C GLU A 246 4.23 17.43 -5.25
N LEU A 247 3.88 16.46 -4.41
CA LEU A 247 4.49 15.13 -4.46
C LEU A 247 4.15 14.37 -5.75
N SER A 248 2.93 14.52 -6.28
CA SER A 248 2.54 13.93 -7.57
C SER A 248 3.39 14.52 -8.71
N MET A 249 3.57 15.83 -8.74
CA MET A 249 4.44 16.49 -9.71
C MET A 249 5.91 16.03 -9.58
N LYS A 250 6.42 15.95 -8.33
CA LYS A 250 7.80 15.52 -8.06
C LYS A 250 8.09 14.10 -8.55
N TRP A 251 7.21 13.15 -8.24
CA TRP A 251 7.47 11.74 -8.45
C TRP A 251 6.86 11.14 -9.71
N PHE A 252 5.71 11.68 -10.16
CA PHE A 252 4.98 11.16 -11.33
C PHE A 252 5.04 12.11 -12.53
N GLY A 253 5.52 13.36 -12.34
CA GLY A 253 5.55 14.38 -13.39
C GLY A 253 4.16 14.84 -13.86
N GLN A 254 3.12 14.60 -13.06
CA GLN A 254 1.73 14.89 -13.40
C GLN A 254 0.98 15.45 -12.17
N PRO A 255 0.02 16.36 -12.38
CA PRO A 255 -0.81 16.84 -11.28
C PRO A 255 -1.65 15.69 -10.70
N LEU A 256 -1.98 15.82 -9.42
CA LEU A 256 -2.85 14.87 -8.73
C LEU A 256 -4.28 14.98 -9.29
N PRO A 257 -4.82 13.95 -9.95
CA PRO A 257 -6.20 13.97 -10.40
C PRO A 257 -7.18 13.86 -9.22
N PRO A 258 -8.47 14.16 -9.41
CA PRO A 258 -9.48 13.81 -8.43
C PRO A 258 -9.43 12.33 -8.10
N LEU A 259 -9.37 12.00 -6.81
CA LEU A 259 -9.30 10.63 -6.33
C LEU A 259 -10.67 10.17 -5.83
N PRO A 260 -11.03 8.87 -5.98
CA PRO A 260 -12.29 8.36 -5.47
C PRO A 260 -12.27 8.34 -3.93
N SER A 261 -13.43 8.60 -3.33
CA SER A 261 -13.70 8.28 -1.93
C SER A 261 -14.06 6.80 -1.76
N LEU A 262 -13.90 6.26 -0.53
CA LEU A 262 -14.44 4.96 -0.16
C LEU A 262 -15.91 5.07 0.20
#